data_76ac519348ba592d5046a64d80d929a3
#
_entry.id   76ac519348ba592d5046a64d80d929a3
#
_cell.length_a   1.000
_cell.length_b   1.000
_cell.length_c   1.000
_cell.angle_alpha   90.00
_cell.angle_beta   90.00
_cell.angle_gamma   90.00
#
_symmetry.space_group_name_H-M   'P 1'
#
loop_
_entity.id
_entity.type
_entity.pdbx_description
1 polymer ?
#
loop_
_entity_poly.entity_id
_entity_poly.type
_entity_poly.pdbx_seq_one_letter_code
_entity_poly.pdbx_strand_id
1 'polypeptide(L)'
;MFSLKFKTQEYRICKHCSEFNPDKDAKFCIFCGKELYHVARQKFDYIYSKNPAIMVAFLAKVAKVDNKIITQDLSKFISSLLDKIEMFYTKEYSGFRNTYANIFEYEKNQGRSISELCSNIRISKKEADFLICLLLDLIYYDKQMSANENTLMENIIIGLGLNLISFREIKIRYEQIYNFTHENSQQKQEKHQDEIKITLEQAYEILNSHPNDNFESIKKNYRKLAKEYHYDNLHSKELPPELLKIAQEMMKKINQAYEIIKQARGV
;
A
#
# COMPACT_ATOMS: atom_id res chain seq x y z
N MET A 1 33.36 3.64 5.44
CA MET A 1 32.87 2.26 5.43
C MET A 1 31.83 2.14 6.55
N PHE A 2 30.54 2.30 6.24
CA PHE A 2 29.48 2.34 7.25
C PHE A 2 29.08 0.91 7.61
N SER A 3 29.26 0.55 8.88
CA SER A 3 28.82 -0.74 9.42
C SER A 3 27.30 -0.67 9.67
N LEU A 4 26.51 -1.21 8.77
CA LEU A 4 25.08 -1.42 8.99
C LEU A 4 24.91 -2.45 10.12
N LYS A 5 24.41 -2.02 11.28
CA LYS A 5 24.01 -2.91 12.37
C LYS A 5 22.66 -3.53 12.04
N PHE A 6 22.67 -4.62 11.32
CA PHE A 6 21.47 -5.39 11.07
C PHE A 6 21.06 -6.16 12.33
N LYS A 7 19.86 -5.96 12.84
CA LYS A 7 19.30 -6.66 13.99
C LYS A 7 18.44 -7.85 13.55
N THR A 8 19.01 -8.95 13.07
CA THR A 8 18.19 -10.13 12.74
C THR A 8 18.84 -11.44 13.20
N GLN A 9 18.02 -12.41 13.61
CA GLN A 9 18.43 -13.77 13.99
C GLN A 9 19.15 -14.53 12.86
N GLU A 10 19.04 -14.10 11.60
CA GLU A 10 19.68 -14.70 10.43
C GLU A 10 21.23 -14.68 10.49
N TYR A 11 21.82 -13.81 11.32
CA TYR A 11 23.27 -13.74 11.49
C TYR A 11 23.88 -14.87 12.28
N ARG A 12 23.06 -15.58 13.03
CA ARG A 12 23.54 -16.61 13.97
C ARG A 12 23.79 -17.96 13.33
N ILE A 13 23.18 -18.24 12.17
CA ILE A 13 23.36 -19.53 11.48
C ILE A 13 24.35 -19.34 10.34
N CYS A 14 25.48 -20.03 10.43
CA CYS A 14 26.49 -20.00 9.37
C CYS A 14 26.02 -20.75 8.13
N LYS A 15 26.01 -20.10 6.98
CA LYS A 15 25.63 -20.70 5.70
C LYS A 15 26.61 -21.80 5.24
N HIS A 16 27.86 -21.77 5.71
CA HIS A 16 28.89 -22.70 5.28
C HIS A 16 28.92 -23.99 6.06
N CYS A 17 28.60 -23.94 7.36
CA CYS A 17 28.61 -25.13 8.21
C CYS A 17 27.27 -25.37 8.91
N SER A 18 26.27 -24.52 8.71
CA SER A 18 24.92 -24.57 9.32
C SER A 18 24.92 -24.49 10.86
N GLU A 19 26.04 -24.15 11.47
CA GLU A 19 26.16 -24.06 12.91
C GLU A 19 25.68 -22.72 13.44
N PHE A 20 25.07 -22.73 14.63
CA PHE A 20 24.58 -21.55 15.31
C PHE A 20 25.69 -20.84 16.08
N ASN A 21 25.89 -19.57 15.80
CA ASN A 21 26.86 -18.72 16.50
C ASN A 21 26.18 -18.01 17.69
N PRO A 22 26.66 -18.22 18.93
CA PRO A 22 26.06 -17.62 20.12
C PRO A 22 26.26 -16.11 20.22
N ASP A 23 27.34 -15.59 19.66
CA ASP A 23 27.61 -14.16 19.66
C ASP A 23 26.84 -13.47 18.53
N LYS A 24 25.94 -12.55 18.94
CA LYS A 24 25.13 -11.75 18.01
C LYS A 24 25.93 -10.74 17.18
N ASP A 25 27.10 -10.37 17.64
CA ASP A 25 27.99 -9.38 17.02
C ASP A 25 29.16 -10.05 16.28
N ALA A 26 29.20 -11.39 16.26
CA ALA A 26 30.24 -12.15 15.57
C ALA A 26 30.29 -11.83 14.08
N LYS A 27 31.45 -11.49 13.58
CA LYS A 27 31.73 -11.26 12.15
C LYS A 27 32.06 -12.56 11.42
N PHE A 28 32.61 -13.52 12.15
CA PHE A 28 33.04 -14.79 11.62
C PHE A 28 32.42 -15.93 12.40
N CYS A 29 32.16 -17.04 11.71
CA CYS A 29 31.69 -18.25 12.34
C CYS A 29 32.75 -18.84 13.27
N ILE A 30 32.40 -19.05 14.53
CA ILE A 30 33.31 -19.64 15.53
C ILE A 30 33.68 -21.10 15.21
N PHE A 31 32.88 -21.80 14.38
CA PHE A 31 33.10 -23.20 14.03
C PHE A 31 33.91 -23.38 12.76
N CYS A 32 33.66 -22.56 11.70
CA CYS A 32 34.38 -22.74 10.42
C CYS A 32 35.22 -21.53 10.00
N GLY A 33 35.27 -20.47 10.81
CA GLY A 33 36.06 -19.26 10.54
C GLY A 33 35.57 -18.38 9.39
N LYS A 34 34.51 -18.77 8.70
CA LYS A 34 33.99 -17.97 7.57
C LYS A 34 33.06 -16.84 8.03
N GLU A 35 33.00 -15.78 7.25
CA GLU A 35 32.28 -14.56 7.59
C GLU A 35 30.77 -14.81 7.65
N LEU A 36 30.16 -14.56 8.80
CA LEU A 36 28.72 -14.68 9.04
C LEU A 36 27.91 -13.57 8.37
N TYR A 37 28.57 -12.46 8.17
CA TYR A 37 27.99 -11.21 7.67
C TYR A 37 27.58 -11.27 6.20
N HIS A 38 28.10 -12.22 5.46
CA HIS A 38 28.04 -12.25 4.00
C HIS A 38 26.63 -12.52 3.45
N VAL A 39 25.80 -13.30 4.13
CA VAL A 39 24.49 -13.74 3.57
C VAL A 39 23.45 -12.64 3.62
N ALA A 40 23.31 -11.95 4.74
CA ALA A 40 22.32 -10.87 4.86
C ALA A 40 22.73 -9.66 3.99
N ARG A 41 24.02 -9.39 3.87
CA ARG A 41 24.53 -8.35 2.99
C ARG A 41 24.37 -8.72 1.51
N GLN A 42 24.63 -9.96 1.13
CA GLN A 42 24.38 -10.42 -0.24
C GLN A 42 22.91 -10.34 -0.61
N LYS A 43 22.00 -10.74 0.28
CA LYS A 43 20.55 -10.60 0.08
C LYS A 43 20.16 -9.13 -0.04
N PHE A 44 20.70 -8.27 0.83
CA PHE A 44 20.45 -6.83 0.77
C PHE A 44 20.95 -6.24 -0.55
N ASP A 45 22.21 -6.45 -0.91
CA ASP A 45 22.82 -5.91 -2.11
C ASP A 45 22.11 -6.41 -3.39
N TYR A 46 21.68 -7.69 -3.40
CA TYR A 46 20.94 -8.28 -4.50
C TYR A 46 19.59 -7.61 -4.73
N ILE A 47 18.78 -7.43 -3.65
CA ILE A 47 17.41 -6.93 -3.77
C ILE A 47 17.33 -5.41 -3.79
N TYR A 48 18.34 -4.70 -3.25
CA TYR A 48 18.30 -3.27 -3.00
C TYR A 48 18.00 -2.40 -4.22
N SER A 49 18.42 -2.85 -5.41
CA SER A 49 18.15 -2.19 -6.69
C SER A 49 16.86 -2.65 -7.38
N LYS A 50 16.13 -3.62 -6.82
CA LYS A 50 14.93 -4.19 -7.43
C LYS A 50 13.66 -3.46 -6.98
N ASN A 51 12.61 -3.55 -7.80
CA ASN A 51 11.33 -2.87 -7.56
C ASN A 51 10.77 -3.05 -6.14
N PRO A 52 10.72 -4.27 -5.55
CA PRO A 52 10.19 -4.43 -4.19
C PRO A 52 10.96 -3.62 -3.16
N ALA A 53 12.29 -3.58 -3.24
CA ALA A 53 13.12 -2.80 -2.31
C ALA A 53 12.95 -1.29 -2.51
N ILE A 54 12.71 -0.84 -3.75
CA ILE A 54 12.43 0.57 -4.03
C ILE A 54 11.03 0.95 -3.51
N MET A 55 10.04 0.06 -3.59
CA MET A 55 8.73 0.28 -2.94
C MET A 55 8.86 0.40 -1.42
N VAL A 56 9.67 -0.44 -0.79
CA VAL A 56 10.01 -0.32 0.64
C VAL A 56 10.66 1.03 0.95
N ALA A 57 11.56 1.50 0.08
CA ALA A 57 12.19 2.81 0.24
C ALA A 57 11.16 3.95 0.18
N PHE A 58 10.20 3.92 -0.74
CA PHE A 58 9.10 4.90 -0.77
C PHE A 58 8.27 4.89 0.52
N LEU A 59 7.92 3.69 1.06
CA LEU A 59 7.25 3.58 2.36
C LEU A 59 8.05 4.26 3.48
N ALA A 60 9.38 4.05 3.49
CA ALA A 60 10.26 4.66 4.49
C ALA A 60 10.29 6.21 4.40
N LYS A 61 10.21 6.77 3.18
CA LYS A 61 10.13 8.23 2.97
C LYS A 61 8.80 8.80 3.46
N VAL A 62 7.69 8.13 3.16
CA VAL A 62 6.36 8.52 3.66
C VAL A 62 6.30 8.45 5.18
N ALA A 63 6.78 7.36 5.79
CA ALA A 63 6.79 7.20 7.25
C ALA A 63 7.61 8.29 7.98
N LYS A 64 8.53 8.96 7.28
CA LYS A 64 9.42 9.99 7.86
C LYS A 64 8.98 11.42 7.55
N VAL A 65 8.11 11.66 6.58
CA VAL A 65 7.87 13.00 6.00
C VAL A 65 7.50 14.06 7.04
N ASP A 66 6.69 13.69 8.03
CA ASP A 66 6.25 14.61 9.10
C ASP A 66 7.05 14.44 10.41
N ASN A 67 8.19 13.75 10.36
CA ASN A 67 9.01 13.42 11.55
C ASN A 67 8.19 12.75 12.68
N LYS A 68 7.11 12.05 12.33
CA LYS A 68 6.26 11.34 13.30
C LYS A 68 7.05 10.25 14.03
N ILE A 69 6.80 10.13 15.32
CA ILE A 69 7.35 9.03 16.12
C ILE A 69 6.67 7.73 15.67
N ILE A 70 7.45 6.75 15.26
CA ILE A 70 6.93 5.43 14.91
C ILE A 70 6.58 4.70 16.20
N THR A 71 5.28 4.70 16.53
CA THR A 71 4.74 3.93 17.66
C THR A 71 4.83 2.43 17.40
N GLN A 72 4.65 1.62 18.44
CA GLN A 72 4.63 0.16 18.30
C GLN A 72 3.54 -0.32 17.34
N ASP A 73 2.36 0.31 17.36
CA ASP A 73 1.24 -0.06 16.49
C ASP A 73 1.48 0.36 15.04
N LEU A 74 2.03 1.56 14.80
CA LEU A 74 2.47 1.97 13.46
C LEU A 74 3.56 1.03 12.94
N SER A 75 4.50 0.59 13.79
CA SER A 75 5.53 -0.38 13.40
C SER A 75 4.93 -1.73 12.98
N LYS A 76 3.91 -2.24 13.69
CA LYS A 76 3.18 -3.46 13.30
C LYS A 76 2.45 -3.25 11.97
N PHE A 77 1.83 -2.08 11.78
CA PHE A 77 1.14 -1.75 10.54
C PHE A 77 2.14 -1.68 9.36
N ILE A 78 3.26 -0.98 9.50
CA ILE A 78 4.34 -0.98 8.49
C ILE A 78 4.81 -2.42 8.21
N SER A 79 4.97 -3.25 9.24
CA SER A 79 5.28 -4.67 9.07
C SER A 79 4.29 -5.37 8.17
N SER A 80 2.99 -5.14 8.33
CA SER A 80 1.96 -5.72 7.45
C SER A 80 2.05 -5.24 6.00
N LEU A 81 2.46 -3.98 5.77
CA LEU A 81 2.68 -3.46 4.43
C LEU A 81 3.90 -4.13 3.75
N LEU A 82 4.96 -4.42 4.52
CA LEU A 82 6.10 -5.18 4.01
C LEU A 82 5.71 -6.63 3.67
N ASP A 83 4.78 -7.24 4.42
CA ASP A 83 4.21 -8.55 4.09
C ASP A 83 3.43 -8.50 2.76
N LYS A 84 2.67 -7.44 2.50
CA LYS A 84 1.98 -7.22 1.22
C LYS A 84 2.97 -7.15 0.04
N ILE A 85 4.12 -6.46 0.21
CA ILE A 85 5.17 -6.41 -0.82
C ILE A 85 5.75 -7.81 -1.07
N GLU A 86 6.07 -8.58 -0.03
CA GLU A 86 6.56 -9.95 -0.17
C GLU A 86 5.55 -10.83 -0.92
N MET A 87 4.27 -10.74 -0.57
CA MET A 87 3.20 -11.48 -1.26
C MET A 87 3.06 -11.08 -2.72
N PHE A 88 3.11 -9.78 -3.03
CA PHE A 88 2.98 -9.28 -4.39
C PHE A 88 4.10 -9.80 -5.30
N TYR A 89 5.31 -9.91 -4.78
CA TYR A 89 6.50 -10.35 -5.51
C TYR A 89 6.90 -11.81 -5.23
N THR A 90 6.04 -12.63 -4.64
CA THR A 90 6.36 -14.02 -4.23
C THR A 90 6.90 -14.86 -5.38
N LYS A 91 6.44 -14.66 -6.63
CA LYS A 91 6.89 -15.42 -7.80
C LYS A 91 8.33 -15.09 -8.21
N GLU A 92 8.77 -13.86 -7.98
CA GLU A 92 10.06 -13.33 -8.46
C GLU A 92 11.08 -13.20 -7.34
N TYR A 93 10.63 -12.77 -6.15
CA TYR A 93 11.47 -12.43 -5.01
C TYR A 93 10.89 -12.97 -3.70
N SER A 94 10.94 -14.29 -3.49
CA SER A 94 10.51 -14.88 -2.22
C SER A 94 11.63 -14.93 -1.18
N GLY A 95 11.28 -14.84 0.11
CA GLY A 95 12.23 -14.99 1.23
C GLY A 95 13.06 -13.74 1.52
N PHE A 96 12.61 -12.55 1.09
CA PHE A 96 13.27 -11.27 1.36
C PHE A 96 12.59 -10.43 2.43
N ARG A 97 11.54 -10.94 3.09
CA ARG A 97 10.74 -10.19 4.07
C ARG A 97 11.58 -9.52 5.17
N ASN A 98 12.53 -10.25 5.76
CA ASN A 98 13.41 -9.70 6.78
C ASN A 98 14.38 -8.65 6.19
N THR A 99 14.80 -8.85 4.94
CA THR A 99 15.66 -7.90 4.23
C THR A 99 14.91 -6.60 3.95
N TYR A 100 13.59 -6.65 3.65
CA TYR A 100 12.76 -5.46 3.50
C TYR A 100 12.69 -4.62 4.77
N ALA A 101 12.60 -5.24 5.95
CA ALA A 101 12.66 -4.50 7.22
C ALA A 101 13.99 -3.76 7.39
N ASN A 102 15.11 -4.39 7.03
CA ASN A 102 16.42 -3.76 7.08
C ASN A 102 16.55 -2.61 6.05
N ILE A 103 16.00 -2.77 4.86
CA ILE A 103 15.97 -1.72 3.83
C ILE A 103 15.11 -0.54 4.31
N PHE A 104 13.95 -0.81 4.91
CA PHE A 104 13.09 0.24 5.47
C PHE A 104 13.86 1.10 6.49
N GLU A 105 14.52 0.47 7.47
CA GLU A 105 15.31 1.18 8.48
C GLU A 105 16.48 1.95 7.87
N TYR A 106 17.17 1.38 6.90
CA TYR A 106 18.26 2.06 6.19
C TYR A 106 17.76 3.29 5.43
N GLU A 107 16.70 3.12 4.62
CA GLU A 107 16.15 4.19 3.80
C GLU A 107 15.48 5.30 4.62
N LYS A 108 14.93 4.97 5.78
CA LYS A 108 14.40 5.94 6.73
C LYS A 108 15.49 6.88 7.25
N ASN A 109 16.67 6.35 7.53
CA ASN A 109 17.74 7.10 8.20
C ASN A 109 18.73 7.77 7.25
N GLN A 110 19.15 7.10 6.18
CA GLN A 110 20.29 7.49 5.34
C GLN A 110 20.10 7.16 3.85
N GLY A 111 18.90 6.78 3.44
CA GLY A 111 18.68 6.21 2.11
C GLY A 111 18.63 7.22 0.97
N ARG A 112 18.31 6.69 -0.21
CA ARG A 112 18.21 7.39 -1.49
C ARG A 112 17.21 8.56 -1.45
N SER A 113 17.43 9.56 -2.27
CA SER A 113 16.46 10.64 -2.52
C SER A 113 15.24 10.12 -3.33
N ILE A 114 14.13 10.87 -3.31
CA ILE A 114 12.94 10.55 -4.16
C ILE A 114 13.33 10.51 -5.64
N SER A 115 14.14 11.45 -6.09
CA SER A 115 14.59 11.50 -7.49
C SER A 115 15.39 10.26 -7.88
N GLU A 116 16.31 9.79 -7.01
CA GLU A 116 17.06 8.55 -7.24
C GLU A 116 16.15 7.32 -7.25
N LEU A 117 15.16 7.24 -6.35
CA LEU A 117 14.21 6.13 -6.32
C LEU A 117 13.38 6.10 -7.62
N CYS A 118 12.86 7.24 -8.06
CA CYS A 118 12.08 7.34 -9.30
C CYS A 118 12.91 7.02 -10.55
N SER A 119 14.18 7.41 -10.60
CA SER A 119 15.05 7.12 -11.76
C SER A 119 15.46 5.64 -11.83
N ASN A 120 15.51 4.95 -10.71
CA ASN A 120 15.97 3.56 -10.62
C ASN A 120 14.86 2.52 -10.72
N ILE A 121 13.58 2.93 -10.66
CA ILE A 121 12.46 2.00 -10.74
C ILE A 121 11.89 1.91 -12.16
N ARG A 122 11.54 0.71 -12.57
CA ARG A 122 10.78 0.43 -13.80
C ARG A 122 9.55 -0.36 -13.42
N ILE A 123 8.40 0.32 -13.30
CA ILE A 123 7.16 -0.30 -12.85
C ILE A 123 6.15 -0.44 -13.98
N SER A 124 5.46 -1.58 -14.00
CA SER A 124 4.26 -1.79 -14.79
C SER A 124 3.10 -0.98 -14.18
N LYS A 125 2.00 -0.81 -14.95
CA LYS A 125 0.79 -0.18 -14.41
C LYS A 125 0.28 -0.87 -13.15
N LYS A 126 0.32 -2.20 -13.09
CA LYS A 126 -0.09 -2.99 -11.92
C LYS A 126 0.76 -2.68 -10.68
N GLU A 127 2.07 -2.60 -10.85
CA GLU A 127 2.99 -2.23 -9.76
C GLU A 127 2.78 -0.77 -9.32
N ALA A 128 2.49 0.15 -10.25
CA ALA A 128 2.19 1.54 -9.94
C ALA A 128 0.92 1.67 -9.10
N ASP A 129 -0.17 1.01 -9.51
CA ASP A 129 -1.43 0.99 -8.78
C ASP A 129 -1.24 0.37 -7.39
N PHE A 130 -0.49 -0.72 -7.28
CA PHE A 130 -0.13 -1.35 -6.01
C PHE A 130 0.67 -0.40 -5.09
N LEU A 131 1.71 0.25 -5.64
CA LEU A 131 2.52 1.20 -4.88
C LEU A 131 1.68 2.37 -4.35
N ILE A 132 0.83 2.97 -5.20
CA ILE A 132 -0.05 4.07 -4.79
C ILE A 132 -0.94 3.64 -3.62
N CYS A 133 -1.60 2.49 -3.71
CA CYS A 133 -2.43 1.97 -2.63
C CYS A 133 -1.65 1.74 -1.34
N LEU A 134 -0.45 1.15 -1.43
CA LEU A 134 0.43 0.93 -0.28
C LEU A 134 0.82 2.23 0.43
N LEU A 135 1.15 3.27 -0.34
CA LEU A 135 1.52 4.57 0.21
C LEU A 135 0.30 5.28 0.83
N LEU A 136 -0.87 5.20 0.20
CA LEU A 136 -2.11 5.72 0.75
C LEU A 136 -2.52 4.98 2.04
N ASP A 137 -2.39 3.65 2.10
CA ASP A 137 -2.63 2.87 3.33
C ASP A 137 -1.79 3.40 4.50
N LEU A 138 -0.50 3.71 4.26
CA LEU A 138 0.38 4.24 5.29
C LEU A 138 0.02 5.68 5.69
N ILE A 139 -0.28 6.54 4.73
CA ILE A 139 -0.64 7.95 4.96
C ILE A 139 -1.93 8.03 5.77
N TYR A 140 -2.96 7.29 5.38
CA TYR A 140 -4.26 7.31 6.07
C TYR A 140 -4.30 6.43 7.33
N TYR A 141 -3.17 5.93 7.82
CA TYR A 141 -3.10 5.23 9.10
C TYR A 141 -3.63 6.10 10.27
N ASP A 142 -3.36 7.40 10.24
CA ASP A 142 -3.86 8.38 11.24
C ASP A 142 -5.13 9.12 10.78
N LYS A 143 -5.80 8.62 9.73
CA LYS A 143 -7.09 9.08 9.20
C LYS A 143 -7.07 10.38 8.40
N GLN A 144 -5.91 10.98 8.19
CA GLN A 144 -5.81 12.22 7.41
C GLN A 144 -4.47 12.31 6.67
N MET A 145 -4.46 12.98 5.53
CA MET A 145 -3.26 13.27 4.78
C MET A 145 -2.78 14.68 5.08
N SER A 146 -1.55 14.83 5.54
CA SER A 146 -0.94 16.14 5.75
C SER A 146 -0.58 16.81 4.43
N ALA A 147 -0.31 18.13 4.48
CA ALA A 147 0.16 18.88 3.32
C ALA A 147 1.53 18.37 2.81
N ASN A 148 2.42 17.97 3.73
CA ASN A 148 3.73 17.40 3.38
C ASN A 148 3.61 16.03 2.72
N GLU A 149 2.73 15.17 3.24
CA GLU A 149 2.44 13.86 2.63
C GLU A 149 1.83 14.01 1.24
N ASN A 150 0.90 14.94 1.05
CA ASN A 150 0.33 15.23 -0.27
C ASN A 150 1.39 15.69 -1.26
N THR A 151 2.25 16.65 -0.85
CA THR A 151 3.36 17.14 -1.69
C THR A 151 4.34 16.02 -2.03
N LEU A 152 4.68 15.16 -1.05
CA LEU A 152 5.55 14.01 -1.28
C LEU A 152 4.94 13.04 -2.28
N MET A 153 3.65 12.72 -2.15
CA MET A 153 2.93 11.85 -3.09
C MET A 153 2.92 12.42 -4.50
N GLU A 154 2.61 13.71 -4.68
CA GLU A 154 2.65 14.35 -5.99
C GLU A 154 4.05 14.29 -6.62
N ASN A 155 5.11 14.51 -5.83
CA ASN A 155 6.49 14.38 -6.29
C ASN A 155 6.84 12.94 -6.72
N ILE A 156 6.37 11.93 -5.99
CA ILE A 156 6.53 10.52 -6.36
C ILE A 156 5.80 10.23 -7.67
N ILE A 157 4.54 10.65 -7.81
CA ILE A 157 3.72 10.42 -9.00
C ILE A 157 4.34 11.05 -10.25
N ILE A 158 4.79 12.33 -10.14
CA ILE A 158 5.47 13.05 -11.22
C ILE A 158 6.81 12.34 -11.55
N GLY A 159 7.60 12.02 -10.53
CA GLY A 159 8.91 11.37 -10.70
C GLY A 159 8.82 10.00 -11.37
N LEU A 160 7.71 9.27 -11.16
CA LEU A 160 7.41 8.00 -11.80
C LEU A 160 6.84 8.16 -13.23
N GLY A 161 6.62 9.39 -13.70
CA GLY A 161 5.99 9.66 -14.99
C GLY A 161 4.51 9.28 -15.05
N LEU A 162 3.84 9.17 -13.89
CA LEU A 162 2.42 8.84 -13.79
C LEU A 162 1.54 10.09 -13.93
N ASN A 163 0.28 9.87 -14.31
CA ASN A 163 -0.66 10.97 -14.50
C ASN A 163 -1.21 11.46 -13.15
N LEU A 164 -0.98 12.73 -12.81
CA LEU A 164 -1.49 13.37 -11.59
C LEU A 164 -3.01 13.39 -11.49
N ILE A 165 -3.72 13.54 -12.62
CA ILE A 165 -5.19 13.54 -12.63
C ILE A 165 -5.69 12.17 -12.21
N SER A 166 -5.14 11.10 -12.78
CA SER A 166 -5.48 9.73 -12.40
C SER A 166 -5.16 9.44 -10.94
N PHE A 167 -4.03 9.96 -10.43
CA PHE A 167 -3.70 9.84 -9.00
C PHE A 167 -4.75 10.55 -8.12
N ARG A 168 -5.13 11.79 -8.45
CA ARG A 168 -6.15 12.54 -7.69
C ARG A 168 -7.50 11.81 -7.68
N GLU A 169 -7.89 11.19 -8.78
CA GLU A 169 -9.08 10.35 -8.84
C GLU A 169 -8.97 9.12 -7.91
N ILE A 170 -7.82 8.42 -7.92
CA ILE A 170 -7.57 7.29 -7.02
C ILE A 170 -7.62 7.75 -5.56
N LYS A 171 -6.97 8.87 -5.24
CA LYS A 171 -6.96 9.46 -3.90
C LYS A 171 -8.38 9.77 -3.41
N ILE A 172 -9.19 10.49 -4.20
CA ILE A 172 -10.58 10.83 -3.84
C ILE A 172 -11.39 9.56 -3.58
N ARG A 173 -11.27 8.55 -4.43
CA ARG A 173 -11.97 7.26 -4.23
C ARG A 173 -11.48 6.54 -2.97
N TYR A 174 -10.18 6.57 -2.72
CA TYR A 174 -9.60 6.00 -1.50
C TYR A 174 -10.16 6.69 -0.25
N GLU A 175 -10.19 8.02 -0.23
CA GLU A 175 -10.74 8.82 0.87
C GLU A 175 -12.23 8.54 1.10
N GLN A 176 -13.04 8.43 0.06
CA GLN A 176 -14.45 8.07 0.16
C GLN A 176 -14.66 6.71 0.81
N ILE A 177 -13.87 5.70 0.41
CA ILE A 177 -13.93 4.35 0.98
C ILE A 177 -13.47 4.37 2.44
N TYR A 178 -12.36 5.07 2.71
CA TYR A 178 -11.75 5.16 4.03
C TYR A 178 -12.67 5.86 5.02
N ASN A 179 -13.19 7.04 4.70
CA ASN A 179 -14.11 7.79 5.56
C ASN A 179 -15.39 6.99 5.82
N PHE A 180 -15.92 6.36 4.79
CA PHE A 180 -17.10 5.51 4.92
C PHE A 180 -16.88 4.30 5.83
N THR A 181 -15.73 3.65 5.80
CA THR A 181 -15.43 2.51 6.67
C THR A 181 -15.19 2.94 8.11
N HIS A 182 -14.63 4.13 8.35
CA HIS A 182 -14.31 4.62 9.70
C HIS A 182 -15.48 5.31 10.40
N GLU A 183 -16.30 6.10 9.72
CA GLU A 183 -17.53 6.67 10.29
C GLU A 183 -18.48 5.58 10.79
N ASN A 184 -18.61 4.49 10.02
CA ASN A 184 -19.40 3.33 10.42
C ASN A 184 -18.79 2.50 11.57
N SER A 185 -17.46 2.55 11.76
CA SER A 185 -16.80 1.84 12.86
C SER A 185 -17.00 2.55 14.21
N GLN A 186 -17.13 3.87 14.23
CA GLN A 186 -17.41 4.64 15.45
C GLN A 186 -18.87 4.51 15.91
N GLN A 187 -19.82 4.32 14.97
CA GLN A 187 -21.23 4.05 15.29
C GLN A 187 -21.50 2.59 15.69
N LYS A 188 -20.58 1.66 15.41
CA LYS A 188 -20.72 0.22 15.70
C LYS A 188 -20.34 -0.22 17.11
N GLN A 189 -19.94 0.66 18.02
CA GLN A 189 -19.82 0.30 19.45
C GLN A 189 -21.16 0.23 20.16
N GLU A 190 -22.24 0.70 19.55
CA GLU A 190 -23.61 0.48 20.04
C GLU A 190 -24.51 0.08 18.87
N LYS A 191 -24.80 -1.21 18.77
CA LYS A 191 -25.88 -1.90 18.05
C LYS A 191 -25.51 -2.84 16.93
N HIS A 192 -26.06 -4.04 17.08
CA HIS A 192 -26.26 -5.12 16.12
C HIS A 192 -26.68 -4.66 14.72
N GLN A 193 -26.13 -5.39 13.70
CA GLN A 193 -26.71 -5.61 12.35
C GLN A 193 -27.82 -4.63 11.95
N ASP A 194 -27.46 -3.44 11.47
CA ASP A 194 -28.34 -2.64 10.64
C ASP A 194 -27.61 -2.28 9.35
N GLU A 195 -28.31 -2.49 8.23
CA GLU A 195 -27.87 -2.17 6.87
C GLU A 195 -27.41 -0.71 6.79
N ILE A 196 -26.26 -0.49 6.17
CA ILE A 196 -25.67 0.83 5.97
C ILE A 196 -26.60 1.62 5.05
N LYS A 197 -27.37 2.54 5.60
CA LYS A 197 -28.25 3.43 4.81
C LYS A 197 -27.42 4.52 4.16
N ILE A 198 -27.10 4.35 2.88
CA ILE A 198 -26.59 5.42 2.02
C ILE A 198 -27.70 6.47 1.85
N THR A 199 -27.41 7.77 2.10
CA THR A 199 -28.38 8.84 1.83
C THR A 199 -28.54 9.07 0.32
N LEU A 200 -29.62 9.71 -0.09
CA LEU A 200 -29.85 10.02 -1.50
C LEU A 200 -28.74 10.92 -2.10
N GLU A 201 -28.23 11.89 -1.32
CA GLU A 201 -27.14 12.76 -1.73
C GLU A 201 -25.84 11.96 -1.93
N GLN A 202 -25.51 11.10 -0.97
CA GLN A 202 -24.35 10.20 -1.09
C GLN A 202 -24.50 9.24 -2.28
N ALA A 203 -25.72 8.81 -2.60
CA ALA A 203 -25.96 7.95 -3.75
C ALA A 203 -25.65 8.67 -5.07
N TYR A 204 -25.99 9.95 -5.21
CA TYR A 204 -25.61 10.74 -6.37
C TYR A 204 -24.09 10.94 -6.46
N GLU A 205 -23.41 11.22 -5.34
CA GLU A 205 -21.96 11.35 -5.30
C GLU A 205 -21.25 10.05 -5.71
N ILE A 206 -21.68 8.90 -5.17
CA ILE A 206 -21.13 7.57 -5.51
C ILE A 206 -21.22 7.30 -7.02
N LEU A 207 -22.32 7.72 -7.67
CA LEU A 207 -22.49 7.54 -9.11
C LEU A 207 -21.88 8.66 -9.96
N ASN A 208 -21.10 9.59 -9.35
CA ASN A 208 -20.58 10.77 -10.04
C ASN A 208 -21.68 11.52 -10.81
N SER A 209 -22.83 11.72 -10.17
CA SER A 209 -24.04 12.29 -10.76
C SER A 209 -24.58 13.41 -9.87
N HIS A 210 -25.41 14.28 -10.48
CA HIS A 210 -26.05 15.36 -9.75
C HIS A 210 -27.57 15.12 -9.70
N PRO A 211 -28.31 15.62 -8.65
CA PRO A 211 -29.76 15.49 -8.57
C PRO A 211 -30.52 16.04 -9.79
N ASN A 212 -29.95 16.96 -10.53
CA ASN A 212 -30.54 17.54 -11.74
C ASN A 212 -30.22 16.79 -13.05
N ASP A 213 -29.37 15.75 -12.98
CA ASP A 213 -29.04 14.95 -14.16
C ASP A 213 -30.27 14.15 -14.62
N ASN A 214 -30.40 13.93 -15.93
CA ASN A 214 -31.40 13.02 -16.41
C ASN A 214 -31.07 11.56 -16.08
N PHE A 215 -32.08 10.71 -15.93
CA PHE A 215 -31.89 9.33 -15.48
C PHE A 215 -31.02 8.50 -16.44
N GLU A 216 -31.02 8.78 -17.73
CA GLU A 216 -30.17 8.11 -18.72
C GLU A 216 -28.66 8.44 -18.50
N SER A 217 -28.33 9.67 -18.11
CA SER A 217 -26.98 10.06 -17.73
C SER A 217 -26.51 9.31 -16.48
N ILE A 218 -27.38 9.21 -15.46
CA ILE A 218 -27.09 8.48 -14.22
C ILE A 218 -26.88 6.99 -14.52
N LYS A 219 -27.74 6.41 -15.35
CA LYS A 219 -27.63 5.02 -15.80
C LYS A 219 -26.34 4.76 -16.60
N LYS A 220 -25.91 5.73 -17.41
CA LYS A 220 -24.64 5.68 -18.14
C LYS A 220 -23.45 5.68 -17.16
N ASN A 221 -23.48 6.55 -16.17
CA ASN A 221 -22.44 6.61 -15.11
C ASN A 221 -22.41 5.31 -14.30
N TYR A 222 -23.56 4.80 -13.87
CA TYR A 222 -23.68 3.51 -13.20
C TYR A 222 -23.03 2.38 -14.03
N ARG A 223 -23.40 2.26 -15.33
CA ARG A 223 -22.82 1.22 -16.21
C ARG A 223 -21.31 1.35 -16.37
N LYS A 224 -20.79 2.58 -16.45
CA LYS A 224 -19.36 2.84 -16.51
C LYS A 224 -18.66 2.37 -15.24
N LEU A 225 -19.15 2.76 -14.07
CA LEU A 225 -18.59 2.37 -12.78
C LEU A 225 -18.74 0.86 -12.55
N ALA A 226 -19.90 0.28 -12.84
CA ALA A 226 -20.13 -1.15 -12.72
C ALA A 226 -19.17 -1.96 -13.59
N LYS A 227 -18.90 -1.54 -14.82
CA LYS A 227 -17.89 -2.18 -15.69
C LYS A 227 -16.48 -2.03 -15.14
N GLU A 228 -16.14 -0.87 -14.55
CA GLU A 228 -14.82 -0.58 -13.99
C GLU A 228 -14.52 -1.44 -12.75
N TYR A 229 -15.52 -1.65 -11.89
CA TYR A 229 -15.39 -2.39 -10.62
C TYR A 229 -15.89 -3.84 -10.70
N HIS A 230 -16.29 -4.34 -11.88
CA HIS A 230 -16.76 -5.71 -12.04
C HIS A 230 -15.65 -6.71 -11.75
N TYR A 231 -15.97 -7.75 -10.98
CA TYR A 231 -15.02 -8.79 -10.55
C TYR A 231 -14.24 -9.39 -11.74
N ASP A 232 -14.91 -9.74 -12.84
CA ASP A 232 -14.26 -10.36 -14.00
C ASP A 232 -13.25 -9.42 -14.66
N ASN A 233 -13.55 -8.12 -14.71
CA ASN A 233 -12.62 -7.11 -15.25
C ASN A 233 -11.38 -6.89 -14.37
N LEU A 234 -11.52 -7.12 -13.08
CA LEU A 234 -10.46 -6.93 -12.10
C LEU A 234 -9.66 -8.21 -11.90
N HIS A 235 -10.31 -9.36 -11.96
CA HIS A 235 -9.64 -10.67 -11.86
C HIS A 235 -8.74 -10.94 -13.08
N SER A 236 -9.17 -10.51 -14.28
CA SER A 236 -8.34 -10.59 -15.48
C SER A 236 -7.06 -9.73 -15.42
N LYS A 237 -7.02 -8.76 -14.48
CA LYS A 237 -5.85 -7.89 -14.25
C LYS A 237 -4.91 -8.40 -13.16
N GLU A 238 -5.15 -9.60 -12.61
CA GLU A 238 -4.35 -10.21 -11.53
C GLU A 238 -4.07 -9.25 -10.36
N LEU A 239 -5.07 -8.48 -9.91
CA LEU A 239 -4.93 -7.52 -8.83
C LEU A 239 -4.69 -8.23 -7.48
N PRO A 240 -3.98 -7.56 -6.54
CA PRO A 240 -3.85 -8.05 -5.18
C PRO A 240 -5.21 -8.35 -4.53
N PRO A 241 -5.32 -9.37 -3.66
CA PRO A 241 -6.59 -9.73 -3.00
C PRO A 241 -7.26 -8.58 -2.26
N GLU A 242 -6.47 -7.66 -1.68
CA GLU A 242 -6.94 -6.47 -0.98
C GLU A 242 -7.65 -5.51 -1.94
N LEU A 243 -7.10 -5.28 -3.12
CA LEU A 243 -7.73 -4.43 -4.14
C LEU A 243 -9.01 -5.08 -4.71
N LEU A 244 -9.02 -6.42 -4.84
CA LEU A 244 -10.24 -7.15 -5.22
C LEU A 244 -11.33 -6.98 -4.16
N LYS A 245 -10.99 -7.04 -2.87
CA LYS A 245 -11.93 -6.82 -1.77
C LYS A 245 -12.48 -5.40 -1.77
N ILE A 246 -11.63 -4.39 -1.92
CA ILE A 246 -12.03 -2.98 -2.03
C ILE A 246 -12.97 -2.78 -3.23
N ALA A 247 -12.63 -3.36 -4.37
CA ALA A 247 -13.46 -3.29 -5.57
C ALA A 247 -14.82 -3.98 -5.42
N GLN A 248 -14.89 -5.12 -4.71
CA GLN A 248 -16.14 -5.77 -4.37
C GLN A 248 -17.02 -4.91 -3.44
N GLU A 249 -16.44 -4.26 -2.47
CA GLU A 249 -17.13 -3.34 -1.57
C GLU A 249 -17.65 -2.11 -2.33
N MET A 250 -16.84 -1.57 -3.25
CA MET A 250 -17.28 -0.48 -4.14
C MET A 250 -18.44 -0.91 -5.06
N MET A 251 -18.37 -2.11 -5.62
CA MET A 251 -19.45 -2.62 -6.47
C MET A 251 -20.78 -2.75 -5.71
N LYS A 252 -20.74 -3.19 -4.44
CA LYS A 252 -21.93 -3.21 -3.58
C LYS A 252 -22.51 -1.82 -3.38
N LYS A 253 -21.65 -0.81 -3.11
CA LYS A 253 -22.10 0.58 -2.93
C LYS A 253 -22.67 1.19 -4.22
N ILE A 254 -22.02 0.96 -5.36
CA ILE A 254 -22.49 1.41 -6.67
C ILE A 254 -23.88 0.86 -6.96
N ASN A 255 -24.12 -0.43 -6.70
CA ASN A 255 -25.42 -1.06 -6.88
C ASN A 255 -26.45 -0.46 -5.91
N GLN A 256 -26.12 -0.32 -4.63
CA GLN A 256 -27.01 0.25 -3.62
C GLN A 256 -27.38 1.71 -3.95
N ALA A 257 -26.39 2.53 -4.35
CA ALA A 257 -26.59 3.92 -4.75
C ALA A 257 -27.55 4.02 -5.97
N TYR A 258 -27.38 3.15 -6.96
CA TYR A 258 -28.25 3.11 -8.13
C TYR A 258 -29.69 2.77 -7.76
N GLU A 259 -29.93 1.78 -6.90
CA GLU A 259 -31.27 1.41 -6.43
C GLU A 259 -31.91 2.51 -5.60
N ILE A 260 -31.17 3.22 -4.73
CA ILE A 260 -31.68 4.37 -3.97
C ILE A 260 -32.15 5.48 -4.91
N ILE A 261 -31.34 5.86 -5.90
CA ILE A 261 -31.72 6.90 -6.86
C ILE A 261 -32.91 6.47 -7.71
N LYS A 262 -32.94 5.21 -8.13
CA LYS A 262 -34.03 4.65 -8.91
C LYS A 262 -35.34 4.71 -8.12
N GLN A 263 -35.33 4.31 -6.85
CA GLN A 263 -36.51 4.39 -5.95
C GLN A 263 -36.95 5.84 -5.73
N ALA A 264 -36.01 6.76 -5.48
CA ALA A 264 -36.32 8.17 -5.25
C ALA A 264 -36.94 8.86 -6.47
N ARG A 265 -36.61 8.37 -7.66
CA ARG A 265 -37.14 8.91 -8.93
C ARG A 265 -38.40 8.16 -9.47
N GLY A 266 -38.82 7.10 -8.83
CA GLY A 266 -39.99 6.32 -9.21
C GLY A 266 -39.83 5.59 -10.56
N VAL A 267 -38.60 5.14 -10.91
CA VAL A 267 -38.27 4.45 -12.17
C VAL A 267 -37.75 3.05 -11.94
#